data_64fb1addcc4c73cdaf17c0786a5f7335
#
_entry.id   64fb1addcc4c73cdaf17c0786a5f7335
#
_cell.length_a   1.000
_cell.length_b   1.000
_cell.length_c   1.000
_cell.angle_alpha   90.00
_cell.angle_beta   90.00
_cell.angle_gamma   90.00
#
_symmetry.space_group_name_H-M   'P 1'
#
loop_
_entity.id
_entity.type
_entity.pdbx_description
1 polymer ?
#
loop_
_entity_poly.entity_id
_entity_poly.type
_entity_poly.pdbx_seq_one_letter_code
_entity_poly.pdbx_strand_id
1 'polypeptide(L)'
;MTLITLALPWPLMVPIFVLSLTALMAVSGQVHHFLIEQQSVELWCRRTALRYAWLNAGVLTLIIMAPTDAGTRLLWAFFCLFVFRMSLTDRLSGWLPRDFTWSCLLAGVLAAVMQSQGLVNLAAAGTLVCASALLRSVGSRYAGQEVLGLGDVWLTGALGAWLGWMPALLALLAGAGGFVLWQLAGRQSHGGPLGPWLGWGGLLLMLQTLYQPLLTW
;
A
#
# COMPACT_ATOMS: atom_id res chain seq x y z
N MET A 1 14.48 11.29 -25.78
CA MET A 1 15.30 11.06 -24.58
C MET A 1 15.34 9.56 -24.34
N THR A 2 16.46 8.91 -24.59
CA THR A 2 16.67 7.48 -24.28
C THR A 2 16.80 7.35 -22.77
N LEU A 3 15.73 6.94 -22.10
CA LEU A 3 15.78 6.58 -20.68
C LEU A 3 16.70 5.35 -20.55
N ILE A 4 17.86 5.57 -19.93
CA ILE A 4 18.82 4.49 -19.64
C ILE A 4 18.17 3.63 -18.57
N THR A 5 17.61 2.48 -18.97
CA THR A 5 17.18 1.44 -18.03
C THR A 5 18.44 0.81 -17.45
N LEU A 6 18.81 1.21 -16.24
CA LEU A 6 19.90 0.61 -15.50
C LEU A 6 19.44 -0.74 -14.93
N ALA A 7 19.72 -1.83 -15.67
CA ALA A 7 19.61 -3.15 -15.10
C ALA A 7 20.71 -3.33 -14.03
N LEU A 8 20.32 -3.37 -12.77
CA LEU A 8 21.26 -3.61 -11.67
C LEU A 8 21.70 -5.07 -11.68
N PRO A 9 23.01 -5.37 -11.52
CA PRO A 9 23.48 -6.74 -11.48
C PRO A 9 22.92 -7.48 -10.25
N TRP A 10 22.52 -8.73 -10.45
CA TRP A 10 21.88 -9.56 -9.42
C TRP A 10 22.64 -9.69 -8.09
N PRO A 11 23.99 -9.63 -8.01
CA PRO A 11 24.70 -9.67 -6.73
C PRO A 11 24.35 -8.50 -5.79
N LEU A 12 23.86 -7.37 -6.34
CA LEU A 12 23.42 -6.22 -5.54
C LEU A 12 22.09 -6.49 -4.80
N MET A 13 21.40 -7.56 -5.10
CA MET A 13 20.12 -7.89 -4.46
C MET A 13 20.28 -8.03 -2.94
N VAL A 14 21.35 -8.65 -2.46
CA VAL A 14 21.58 -8.86 -1.02
C VAL A 14 21.83 -7.53 -0.28
N PRO A 15 22.79 -6.68 -0.69
CA PRO A 15 22.98 -5.39 -0.01
C PRO A 15 21.77 -4.47 -0.12
N ILE A 16 21.04 -4.47 -1.26
CA ILE A 16 19.80 -3.71 -1.41
C ILE A 16 18.73 -4.21 -0.44
N PHE A 17 18.58 -5.53 -0.28
CA PHE A 17 17.64 -6.11 0.68
C PHE A 17 17.97 -5.69 2.12
N VAL A 18 19.25 -5.73 2.52
CA VAL A 18 19.69 -5.32 3.85
C VAL A 18 19.39 -3.82 4.08
N LEU A 19 19.71 -2.97 3.10
CA LEU A 19 19.38 -1.54 3.15
C LEU A 19 17.88 -1.30 3.22
N SER A 20 17.08 -2.02 2.42
CA SER A 20 15.63 -1.94 2.44
C SER A 20 15.06 -2.34 3.80
N LEU A 21 15.58 -3.42 4.38
CA LEU A 21 15.18 -3.89 5.71
C LEU A 21 15.50 -2.87 6.80
N THR A 22 16.70 -2.28 6.78
CA THR A 22 17.10 -1.25 7.77
C THR A 22 16.24 0.01 7.63
N ALA A 23 15.94 0.46 6.40
CA ALA A 23 15.07 1.59 6.15
C ALA A 23 13.63 1.33 6.67
N LEU A 24 13.08 0.15 6.41
CA LEU A 24 11.74 -0.23 6.89
C LEU A 24 11.70 -0.39 8.42
N MET A 25 12.77 -0.87 9.03
CA MET A 25 12.87 -0.89 10.50
C MET A 25 12.93 0.53 11.09
N ALA A 26 13.58 1.48 10.43
CA ALA A 26 13.53 2.88 10.83
C ALA A 26 12.11 3.46 10.72
N VAL A 27 11.39 3.16 9.62
CA VAL A 27 9.99 3.57 9.44
C VAL A 27 9.08 2.90 10.49
N SER A 28 9.36 1.66 10.90
CA SER A 28 8.60 1.01 11.99
C SER A 28 8.73 1.75 13.32
N GLY A 29 9.84 2.46 13.54
CA GLY A 29 10.01 3.36 14.68
C GLY A 29 8.99 4.52 14.69
N GLN A 30 8.60 5.04 13.52
CA GLN A 30 7.54 6.06 13.43
C GLN A 30 6.18 5.51 13.85
N VAL A 31 5.87 4.24 13.49
CA VAL A 31 4.64 3.57 13.92
C VAL A 31 4.66 3.36 15.43
N HIS A 32 5.79 2.95 15.99
CA HIS A 32 5.96 2.81 17.44
C HIS A 32 5.74 4.15 18.16
N HIS A 33 6.35 5.23 17.68
CA HIS A 33 6.17 6.58 18.24
C HIS A 33 4.70 7.02 18.19
N PHE A 34 4.03 6.79 17.06
CA PHE A 34 2.60 7.06 16.91
C PHE A 34 1.76 6.29 17.95
N LEU A 35 2.04 5.01 18.18
CA LEU A 35 1.33 4.22 19.20
C LEU A 35 1.59 4.76 20.63
N ILE A 36 2.79 5.28 20.91
CA ILE A 36 3.09 5.96 22.19
C ILE A 36 2.22 7.20 22.36
N GLU A 37 2.13 8.06 21.35
CA GLU A 37 1.32 9.27 21.37
C GLU A 37 -0.19 8.98 21.59
N GLN A 38 -0.67 7.85 21.05
CA GLN A 38 -2.04 7.38 21.22
C GLN A 38 -2.28 6.58 22.51
N GLN A 39 -1.28 6.52 23.42
CA GLN A 39 -1.32 5.73 24.66
C GLN A 39 -1.64 4.24 24.44
N SER A 40 -1.29 3.71 23.27
CA SER A 40 -1.58 2.36 22.81
C SER A 40 -0.31 1.52 22.65
N VAL A 41 0.72 1.78 23.46
CA VAL A 41 2.05 1.11 23.36
C VAL A 41 1.95 -0.40 23.55
N GLU A 42 0.97 -0.86 24.31
CA GLU A 42 0.70 -2.29 24.57
C GLU A 42 0.46 -3.09 23.27
N LEU A 43 -0.01 -2.41 22.22
CA LEU A 43 -0.26 -3.02 20.91
C LEU A 43 1.04 -3.27 20.12
N TRP A 44 2.17 -2.68 20.55
CA TRP A 44 3.44 -2.85 19.85
C TRP A 44 3.95 -4.28 19.94
N CYS A 45 4.12 -4.93 18.79
CA CYS A 45 4.69 -6.25 18.67
C CYS A 45 5.89 -6.26 17.73
N ARG A 46 7.11 -6.34 18.28
CA ARG A 46 8.35 -6.36 17.50
C ARG A 46 8.40 -7.51 16.48
N ARG A 47 7.85 -8.68 16.81
CA ARG A 47 7.81 -9.84 15.89
C ARG A 47 6.93 -9.53 14.67
N THR A 48 5.78 -8.88 14.87
CA THR A 48 4.91 -8.45 13.78
C THR A 48 5.60 -7.40 12.92
N ALA A 49 6.19 -6.37 13.53
CA ALA A 49 6.92 -5.34 12.81
C ALA A 49 8.06 -5.93 11.97
N LEU A 50 8.83 -6.86 12.53
CA LEU A 50 9.92 -7.54 11.82
C LEU A 50 9.40 -8.36 10.63
N ARG A 51 8.32 -9.14 10.79
CA ARG A 51 7.72 -9.93 9.69
C ARG A 51 7.26 -9.02 8.54
N TYR A 52 6.58 -7.92 8.86
CA TYR A 52 6.14 -6.94 7.88
C TYR A 52 7.33 -6.27 7.19
N ALA A 53 8.39 -5.91 7.95
CA ALA A 53 9.59 -5.33 7.39
C ALA A 53 10.31 -6.30 6.44
N TRP A 54 10.43 -7.59 6.78
CA TRP A 54 11.02 -8.61 5.91
C TRP A 54 10.26 -8.76 4.59
N LEU A 55 8.94 -8.89 4.64
CA LEU A 55 8.11 -9.03 3.45
C LEU A 55 8.21 -7.78 2.54
N ASN A 56 8.09 -6.60 3.15
CA ASN A 56 8.17 -5.36 2.38
C ASN A 56 9.60 -5.04 1.92
N ALA A 57 10.65 -5.50 2.61
CA ALA A 57 12.03 -5.40 2.14
C ALA A 57 12.24 -6.21 0.86
N GLY A 58 11.62 -7.38 0.75
CA GLY A 58 11.59 -8.14 -0.50
C GLY A 58 10.93 -7.34 -1.64
N VAL A 59 9.76 -6.77 -1.39
CA VAL A 59 9.05 -5.93 -2.37
C VAL A 59 9.89 -4.71 -2.77
N LEU A 60 10.44 -3.99 -1.78
CA LEU A 60 11.28 -2.81 -2.04
C LEU A 60 12.54 -3.16 -2.83
N THR A 61 13.14 -4.31 -2.54
CA THR A 61 14.28 -4.83 -3.33
C THR A 61 13.87 -5.08 -4.78
N LEU A 62 12.72 -5.71 -5.02
CA LEU A 62 12.20 -5.91 -6.37
C LEU A 62 11.95 -4.58 -7.07
N ILE A 63 11.39 -3.58 -6.40
CA ILE A 63 11.19 -2.23 -6.98
C ILE A 63 12.53 -1.63 -7.42
N ILE A 64 13.56 -1.69 -6.56
CA ILE A 64 14.87 -1.11 -6.87
C ILE A 64 15.57 -1.87 -8.01
N MET A 65 15.37 -3.19 -8.10
CA MET A 65 15.93 -4.03 -9.16
C MET A 65 15.13 -3.99 -10.47
N ALA A 66 13.93 -3.39 -10.48
CA ALA A 66 13.06 -3.37 -11.65
C ALA A 66 13.76 -2.70 -12.86
N PRO A 67 13.53 -3.20 -14.09
CA PRO A 67 14.13 -2.69 -15.32
C PRO A 67 13.45 -1.38 -15.78
N THR A 68 13.57 -0.34 -14.98
CA THR A 68 12.98 0.97 -15.22
C THR A 68 13.93 2.10 -14.85
N ASP A 69 13.56 3.35 -15.07
CA ASP A 69 14.36 4.51 -14.72
C ASP A 69 14.43 4.74 -13.18
N ALA A 70 15.46 5.48 -12.75
CA ALA A 70 15.69 5.72 -11.33
C ALA A 70 14.56 6.53 -10.67
N GLY A 71 13.94 7.46 -11.41
CA GLY A 71 12.83 8.28 -10.90
C GLY A 71 11.61 7.42 -10.60
N THR A 72 11.25 6.53 -11.51
CA THR A 72 10.16 5.57 -11.34
C THR A 72 10.42 4.63 -10.16
N ARG A 73 11.66 4.10 -10.01
CA ARG A 73 12.02 3.27 -8.85
C ARG A 73 11.84 4.03 -7.55
N LEU A 74 12.32 5.26 -7.48
CA LEU A 74 12.19 6.10 -6.28
C LEU A 74 10.72 6.36 -5.93
N LEU A 75 9.92 6.69 -6.93
CA LEU A 75 8.49 6.95 -6.77
C LEU A 75 7.77 5.73 -6.15
N TRP A 76 8.00 4.55 -6.72
CA TRP A 76 7.39 3.32 -6.22
C TRP A 76 7.97 2.84 -4.89
N ALA A 77 9.24 3.19 -4.59
CA ALA A 77 9.80 2.98 -3.28
C ALA A 77 9.07 3.79 -2.20
N PHE A 78 8.75 5.07 -2.46
CA PHE A 78 7.90 5.87 -1.57
C PHE A 78 6.52 5.25 -1.38
N PHE A 79 5.87 4.80 -2.45
CA PHE A 79 4.60 4.10 -2.33
C PHE A 79 4.70 2.87 -1.41
N CYS A 80 5.73 2.05 -1.58
CA CYS A 80 5.98 0.89 -0.72
C CYS A 80 6.14 1.29 0.75
N LEU A 81 6.85 2.38 1.05
CA LEU A 81 7.03 2.90 2.41
C LEU A 81 5.71 3.37 3.02
N PHE A 82 4.85 4.06 2.26
CA PHE A 82 3.51 4.45 2.71
C PHE A 82 2.65 3.22 3.02
N VAL A 83 2.61 2.25 2.10
CA VAL A 83 1.85 1.01 2.28
C VAL A 83 2.35 0.22 3.50
N PHE A 84 3.67 0.10 3.67
CA PHE A 84 4.25 -0.55 4.84
C PHE A 84 3.80 0.12 6.14
N ARG A 85 3.94 1.45 6.23
CA ARG A 85 3.56 2.23 7.43
C ARG A 85 2.09 2.04 7.75
N MET A 86 1.21 2.17 6.77
CA MET A 86 -0.24 2.00 6.93
C MET A 86 -0.61 0.57 7.33
N SER A 87 -0.08 -0.42 6.61
CA SER A 87 -0.36 -1.83 6.87
C SER A 87 0.10 -2.29 8.24
N LEU A 88 1.28 -1.82 8.70
CA LEU A 88 1.78 -2.15 10.02
C LEU A 88 0.92 -1.51 11.12
N THR A 89 0.53 -0.23 10.95
CA THR A 89 -0.32 0.47 11.92
C THR A 89 -1.67 -0.20 12.03
N ASP A 90 -2.35 -0.44 10.92
CA ASP A 90 -3.66 -1.09 10.90
C ASP A 90 -3.60 -2.52 11.46
N ARG A 91 -2.52 -3.26 11.19
CA ARG A 91 -2.32 -4.59 11.78
C ARG A 91 -2.16 -4.59 13.29
N LEU A 92 -1.55 -3.56 13.85
CA LEU A 92 -1.29 -3.46 15.28
C LEU A 92 -2.46 -2.82 16.04
N SER A 93 -3.06 -1.75 15.51
CA SER A 93 -4.10 -0.99 16.19
C SER A 93 -5.53 -1.35 15.76
N GLY A 94 -5.70 -2.00 14.61
CA GLY A 94 -7.01 -2.31 14.04
C GLY A 94 -7.72 -1.09 13.43
N TRP A 95 -7.02 0.04 13.28
CA TRP A 95 -7.55 1.22 12.64
C TRP A 95 -6.47 1.97 11.87
N LEU A 96 -6.89 2.65 10.80
CA LEU A 96 -6.01 3.35 9.88
C LEU A 96 -6.09 4.85 10.11
N PRO A 97 -5.01 5.50 10.63
CA PRO A 97 -5.00 6.93 10.92
C PRO A 97 -5.21 7.77 9.66
N ARG A 98 -6.02 8.81 9.77
CA ARG A 98 -6.27 9.74 8.66
C ARG A 98 -4.99 10.36 8.11
N ASP A 99 -4.08 10.76 8.98
CA ASP A 99 -2.84 11.45 8.59
C ASP A 99 -1.97 10.59 7.69
N PHE A 100 -1.98 9.26 7.91
CA PHE A 100 -1.21 8.32 7.10
C PHE A 100 -1.86 8.12 5.72
N THR A 101 -3.18 7.97 5.67
CA THR A 101 -3.90 7.82 4.41
C THR A 101 -3.92 9.10 3.59
N TRP A 102 -4.08 10.25 4.23
CA TRP A 102 -4.00 11.55 3.57
C TRP A 102 -2.62 11.83 3.01
N SER A 103 -1.56 11.56 3.76
CA SER A 103 -0.18 11.73 3.26
C SER A 103 0.10 10.83 2.06
N CYS A 104 -0.39 9.58 2.07
CA CYS A 104 -0.27 8.66 0.94
C CYS A 104 -1.08 9.16 -0.28
N LEU A 105 -2.31 9.64 -0.07
CA LEU A 105 -3.15 10.19 -1.13
C LEU A 105 -2.51 11.43 -1.75
N LEU A 106 -2.06 12.39 -0.94
CA LEU A 106 -1.39 13.60 -1.43
C LEU A 106 -0.11 13.28 -2.21
N ALA A 107 0.70 12.34 -1.71
CA ALA A 107 1.87 11.88 -2.45
C ALA A 107 1.49 11.23 -3.79
N GLY A 108 0.40 10.46 -3.83
CA GLY A 108 -0.15 9.87 -5.07
C GLY A 108 -0.65 10.94 -6.05
N VAL A 109 -1.34 11.96 -5.55
CA VAL A 109 -1.79 13.10 -6.37
C VAL A 109 -0.59 13.86 -6.97
N LEU A 110 0.44 14.13 -6.17
CA LEU A 110 1.67 14.77 -6.66
C LEU A 110 2.36 13.89 -7.72
N ALA A 111 2.47 12.59 -7.46
CA ALA A 111 3.02 11.63 -8.41
C ALA A 111 2.22 11.61 -9.72
N ALA A 112 0.89 11.62 -9.65
CA ALA A 112 0.02 11.66 -10.82
C ALA A 112 0.21 12.93 -11.65
N VAL A 113 0.30 14.09 -11.00
CA VAL A 113 0.54 15.39 -11.69
C VAL A 113 1.89 15.40 -12.41
N MET A 114 2.90 14.74 -11.86
CA MET A 114 4.22 14.63 -12.50
C MET A 114 4.26 13.65 -13.69
N GLN A 115 3.23 12.81 -13.84
CA GLN A 115 3.10 11.85 -14.93
C GLN A 115 2.18 12.38 -16.04
N SER A 116 2.36 11.91 -17.27
CA SER A 116 1.54 12.32 -18.41
C SER A 116 0.05 11.93 -18.27
N GLN A 117 -0.28 11.00 -17.40
CA GLN A 117 -1.65 10.51 -17.14
C GLN A 117 -2.28 11.09 -15.87
N GLY A 118 -1.79 12.22 -15.39
CA GLY A 118 -2.21 12.80 -14.11
C GLY A 118 -3.71 12.98 -13.96
N LEU A 119 -4.40 13.52 -14.97
CA LEU A 119 -5.85 13.72 -14.94
C LEU A 119 -6.62 12.39 -14.81
N VAL A 120 -6.17 11.34 -15.48
CA VAL A 120 -6.81 10.01 -15.42
C VAL A 120 -6.66 9.42 -14.02
N ASN A 121 -5.49 9.55 -13.43
CA ASN A 121 -5.23 9.05 -12.07
C ASN A 121 -6.00 9.87 -11.01
N LEU A 122 -6.12 11.18 -11.19
CA LEU A 122 -6.93 12.02 -10.31
C LEU A 122 -8.42 11.67 -10.40
N ALA A 123 -8.93 11.43 -11.61
CA ALA A 123 -10.30 10.97 -11.82
C ALA A 123 -10.51 9.59 -11.16
N ALA A 124 -9.55 8.67 -11.30
CA ALA A 124 -9.58 7.37 -10.64
C ALA A 124 -9.63 7.52 -9.11
N ALA A 125 -8.78 8.38 -8.53
CA ALA A 125 -8.78 8.64 -7.10
C ALA A 125 -10.14 9.16 -6.61
N GLY A 126 -10.68 10.19 -7.27
CA GLY A 126 -11.97 10.80 -6.89
C GLY A 126 -13.12 9.81 -6.98
N THR A 127 -13.20 9.05 -8.09
CA THR A 127 -14.27 8.06 -8.27
C THR A 127 -14.18 6.90 -7.28
N LEU A 128 -12.98 6.41 -6.96
CA LEU A 128 -12.80 5.35 -5.96
C LEU A 128 -13.13 5.83 -4.55
N VAL A 129 -12.78 7.07 -4.19
CA VAL A 129 -13.24 7.67 -2.92
C VAL A 129 -14.76 7.77 -2.87
N CYS A 130 -15.40 8.29 -3.93
CA CYS A 130 -16.86 8.41 -3.98
C CYS A 130 -17.54 7.03 -3.90
N ALA A 131 -17.06 6.04 -4.65
CA ALA A 131 -17.62 4.70 -4.65
C ALA A 131 -17.49 4.02 -3.28
N SER A 132 -16.31 4.08 -2.66
CA SER A 132 -16.08 3.49 -1.34
C SER A 132 -16.82 4.24 -0.22
N ALA A 133 -16.93 5.58 -0.30
CA ALA A 133 -17.73 6.37 0.63
C ALA A 133 -19.23 6.04 0.50
N LEU A 134 -19.73 5.84 -0.72
CA LEU A 134 -21.09 5.39 -0.98
C LEU A 134 -21.31 3.99 -0.40
N LEU A 135 -20.42 3.05 -0.68
CA LEU A 135 -20.45 1.70 -0.13
C LEU A 135 -20.48 1.73 1.40
N ARG A 136 -19.61 2.55 2.03
CA ARG A 136 -19.60 2.77 3.47
C ARG A 136 -20.94 3.29 3.98
N SER A 137 -21.48 4.34 3.37
CA SER A 137 -22.72 4.99 3.84
C SER A 137 -23.94 4.09 3.66
N VAL A 138 -24.08 3.45 2.52
CA VAL A 138 -25.19 2.52 2.20
C VAL A 138 -25.04 1.24 3.02
N GLY A 139 -23.87 0.62 3.02
CA GLY A 139 -23.60 -0.60 3.75
C GLY A 139 -23.84 -0.45 5.25
N SER A 140 -23.38 0.67 5.84
CA SER A 140 -23.58 0.93 7.28
C SER A 140 -25.05 1.16 7.64
N ARG A 141 -25.85 1.73 6.73
CA ARG A 141 -27.30 1.88 6.95
C ARG A 141 -28.04 0.53 6.97
N TYR A 142 -27.65 -0.41 6.08
CA TYR A 142 -28.25 -1.74 6.04
C TYR A 142 -27.76 -2.67 7.14
N ALA A 143 -26.46 -2.60 7.49
CA ALA A 143 -25.88 -3.47 8.49
C ALA A 143 -26.09 -2.98 9.93
N GLY A 144 -26.52 -1.73 10.15
CA GLY A 144 -26.65 -1.12 11.47
C GLY A 144 -25.32 -0.89 12.20
N GLN A 145 -24.20 -1.13 11.54
CA GLN A 145 -22.83 -0.94 12.05
C GLN A 145 -21.91 -0.45 10.93
N GLU A 146 -20.75 0.08 11.29
CA GLU A 146 -19.77 0.56 10.32
C GLU A 146 -19.17 -0.61 9.53
N VAL A 147 -19.43 -0.66 8.23
CA VAL A 147 -18.98 -1.75 7.33
C VAL A 147 -17.57 -1.50 6.81
N LEU A 148 -17.20 -0.23 6.59
CA LEU A 148 -15.92 0.18 6.03
C LEU A 148 -15.35 1.35 6.82
N GLY A 149 -14.11 1.25 7.27
CA GLY A 149 -13.40 2.33 7.96
C GLY A 149 -13.19 3.55 7.07
N LEU A 150 -13.22 4.75 7.65
CA LEU A 150 -12.97 5.98 6.89
C LEU A 150 -11.51 5.99 6.34
N GLY A 151 -10.57 5.39 7.05
CA GLY A 151 -9.20 5.22 6.59
C GLY A 151 -9.10 4.39 5.32
N ASP A 152 -9.91 3.32 5.21
CA ASP A 152 -9.96 2.46 4.02
C ASP A 152 -10.53 3.22 2.82
N VAL A 153 -11.51 4.12 3.03
CA VAL A 153 -12.05 4.99 1.97
C VAL A 153 -10.94 5.87 1.38
N TRP A 154 -10.11 6.49 2.23
CA TRP A 154 -9.00 7.30 1.75
C TRP A 154 -7.88 6.46 1.13
N LEU A 155 -7.66 5.26 1.63
CA LEU A 155 -6.70 4.31 1.04
C LEU A 155 -7.11 3.90 -0.38
N THR A 156 -8.42 3.65 -0.63
CA THR A 156 -8.87 3.35 -2.01
C THR A 156 -8.61 4.50 -2.96
N GLY A 157 -8.81 5.75 -2.51
CA GLY A 157 -8.44 6.93 -3.28
C GLY A 157 -6.96 7.06 -3.53
N ALA A 158 -6.14 6.75 -2.52
CA ALA A 158 -4.68 6.75 -2.68
C ALA A 158 -4.25 5.72 -3.72
N LEU A 159 -4.80 4.50 -3.70
CA LEU A 159 -4.54 3.49 -4.73
C LEU A 159 -4.91 4.00 -6.14
N GLY A 160 -6.05 4.70 -6.28
CA GLY A 160 -6.44 5.33 -7.53
C GLY A 160 -5.46 6.38 -8.02
N ALA A 161 -4.97 7.24 -7.13
CA ALA A 161 -3.99 8.28 -7.46
C ALA A 161 -2.65 7.70 -7.90
N TRP A 162 -2.17 6.65 -7.21
CA TRP A 162 -0.89 6.00 -7.52
C TRP A 162 -0.93 5.11 -8.76
N LEU A 163 -1.95 4.28 -8.89
CA LEU A 163 -2.01 3.20 -9.87
C LEU A 163 -2.84 3.53 -11.10
N GLY A 164 -3.71 4.54 -11.02
CA GLY A 164 -4.70 4.81 -12.05
C GLY A 164 -5.89 3.85 -11.99
N TRP A 165 -6.79 3.94 -12.99
CA TRP A 165 -8.11 3.31 -12.94
C TRP A 165 -8.08 1.78 -12.87
N MET A 166 -7.54 1.14 -13.92
CA MET A 166 -7.63 -0.31 -14.05
C MET A 166 -6.76 -1.07 -13.03
N PRO A 167 -5.47 -0.70 -12.83
CA PRO A 167 -4.66 -1.38 -11.83
C PRO A 167 -5.18 -1.16 -10.40
N ALA A 168 -5.76 0.01 -10.09
CA ALA A 168 -6.33 0.25 -8.77
C ALA A 168 -7.57 -0.63 -8.51
N LEU A 169 -8.47 -0.79 -9.48
CA LEU A 169 -9.61 -1.71 -9.36
C LEU A 169 -9.17 -3.15 -9.13
N LEU A 170 -8.19 -3.62 -9.90
CA LEU A 170 -7.64 -4.97 -9.73
C LEU A 170 -6.93 -5.12 -8.37
N ALA A 171 -6.25 -4.09 -7.89
CA ALA A 171 -5.63 -4.07 -6.56
C ALA A 171 -6.68 -4.19 -5.44
N LEU A 172 -7.79 -3.46 -5.56
CA LEU A 172 -8.91 -3.54 -4.63
C LEU A 172 -9.56 -4.92 -4.64
N LEU A 173 -9.79 -5.50 -5.82
CA LEU A 173 -10.34 -6.86 -5.96
C LEU A 173 -9.39 -7.92 -5.38
N ALA A 174 -8.09 -7.83 -5.67
CA ALA A 174 -7.08 -8.75 -5.13
C ALA A 174 -6.98 -8.62 -3.60
N GLY A 175 -6.95 -7.39 -3.08
CA GLY A 175 -6.90 -7.13 -1.64
C GLY A 175 -8.15 -7.61 -0.92
N ALA A 176 -9.34 -7.22 -1.39
CA ALA A 176 -10.61 -7.66 -0.81
C ALA A 176 -10.79 -9.18 -0.92
N GLY A 177 -10.46 -9.77 -2.07
CA GLY A 177 -10.49 -11.22 -2.27
C GLY A 177 -9.56 -11.96 -1.30
N GLY A 178 -8.32 -11.49 -1.15
CA GLY A 178 -7.36 -12.02 -0.19
C GLY A 178 -7.86 -11.94 1.25
N PHE A 179 -8.47 -10.82 1.64
CA PHE A 179 -9.09 -10.64 2.94
C PHE A 179 -10.22 -11.65 3.20
N VAL A 180 -11.14 -11.81 2.23
CA VAL A 180 -12.25 -12.77 2.31
C VAL A 180 -11.71 -14.19 2.44
N LEU A 181 -10.76 -14.58 1.60
CA LEU A 181 -10.14 -15.91 1.67
C LEU A 181 -9.46 -16.15 3.02
N TRP A 182 -8.77 -15.15 3.56
CA TRP A 182 -8.15 -15.24 4.88
C TRP A 182 -9.20 -15.42 6.00
N GLN A 183 -10.31 -14.69 5.95
CA GLN A 183 -11.40 -14.84 6.92
C GLN A 183 -12.04 -16.23 6.86
N LEU A 184 -12.30 -16.72 5.64
CA LEU A 184 -12.88 -18.05 5.44
C LEU A 184 -11.93 -19.16 5.93
N ALA A 185 -10.64 -19.06 5.64
CA ALA A 185 -9.64 -20.03 6.08
C ALA A 185 -9.43 -19.99 7.60
N GLY A 186 -9.46 -18.79 8.21
CA GLY A 186 -9.26 -18.58 9.63
C GLY A 186 -10.51 -18.85 10.49
N ARG A 187 -11.68 -19.13 9.88
CA ARG A 187 -12.98 -19.25 10.57
C ARG A 187 -13.26 -18.09 11.55
N GLN A 188 -12.74 -16.91 11.24
CA GLN A 188 -12.92 -15.74 12.09
C GLN A 188 -14.28 -15.12 11.82
N SER A 189 -15.16 -15.14 12.81
CA SER A 189 -16.50 -14.52 12.76
C SER A 189 -16.47 -13.01 13.03
N HIS A 190 -15.35 -12.48 13.50
CA HIS A 190 -15.17 -11.07 13.80
C HIS A 190 -14.26 -10.45 12.75
N GLY A 191 -14.62 -9.27 12.25
CA GLY A 191 -13.85 -8.52 11.26
C GLY A 191 -12.38 -8.35 11.65
N GLY A 192 -11.54 -8.06 10.67
CA GLY A 192 -10.10 -7.84 10.85
C GLY A 192 -9.64 -6.61 10.10
N PRO A 193 -8.36 -6.22 10.22
CA PRO A 193 -7.80 -5.08 9.51
C PRO A 193 -7.82 -5.34 7.99
N LEU A 194 -8.54 -4.50 7.24
CA LEU A 194 -8.65 -4.58 5.79
C LEU A 194 -7.47 -3.88 5.09
N GLY A 195 -6.96 -2.79 5.69
CA GLY A 195 -5.91 -1.96 5.11
C GLY A 195 -4.67 -2.71 4.64
N PRO A 196 -4.11 -3.68 5.42
CA PRO A 196 -2.98 -4.49 4.97
C PRO A 196 -3.26 -5.25 3.66
N TRP A 197 -4.44 -5.79 3.49
CA TRP A 197 -4.83 -6.54 2.29
C TRP A 197 -4.96 -5.64 1.07
N LEU A 198 -5.59 -4.47 1.23
CA LEU A 198 -5.66 -3.46 0.17
C LEU A 198 -4.27 -2.96 -0.21
N GLY A 199 -3.42 -2.71 0.78
CA GLY A 199 -2.02 -2.33 0.56
C GLY A 199 -1.23 -3.39 -0.22
N TRP A 200 -1.35 -4.67 0.15
CA TRP A 200 -0.72 -5.78 -0.57
C TRP A 200 -1.27 -5.93 -2.00
N GLY A 201 -2.58 -5.75 -2.20
CA GLY A 201 -3.17 -5.67 -3.53
C GLY A 201 -2.52 -4.58 -4.38
N GLY A 202 -2.33 -3.39 -3.81
CA GLY A 202 -1.63 -2.27 -4.46
C GLY A 202 -0.19 -2.58 -4.84
N LEU A 203 0.58 -3.18 -3.91
CA LEU A 203 1.97 -3.57 -4.17
C LEU A 203 2.08 -4.66 -5.24
N LEU A 204 1.15 -5.62 -5.26
CA LEU A 204 1.12 -6.68 -6.26
C LEU A 204 0.93 -6.10 -7.67
N LEU A 205 -0.07 -5.25 -7.85
CA LEU A 205 -0.36 -4.64 -9.15
C LEU A 205 0.75 -3.67 -9.59
N MET A 206 1.34 -2.94 -8.66
CA MET A 206 2.52 -2.11 -8.91
C MET A 206 3.68 -2.96 -9.43
N LEU A 207 4.02 -4.07 -8.77
CA LEU A 207 5.08 -4.98 -9.24
C LEU A 207 4.75 -5.56 -10.61
N GLN A 208 3.51 -5.99 -10.85
CA GLN A 208 3.08 -6.44 -12.16
C GLN A 208 3.35 -5.38 -13.22
N THR A 209 2.98 -4.13 -12.98
CA THR A 209 3.20 -3.02 -13.91
C THR A 209 4.69 -2.77 -14.17
N LEU A 210 5.52 -2.83 -13.13
CA LEU A 210 6.97 -2.63 -13.25
C LEU A 210 7.66 -3.73 -14.06
N TYR A 211 7.17 -4.96 -13.98
CA TYR A 211 7.76 -6.13 -14.65
C TYR A 211 7.01 -6.54 -15.92
N GLN A 212 5.91 -5.87 -16.27
CA GLN A 212 5.13 -6.17 -17.47
C GLN A 212 5.97 -6.23 -18.76
N PRO A 213 6.97 -5.36 -18.99
CA PRO A 213 7.82 -5.46 -20.18
C PRO A 213 8.60 -6.78 -20.30
N LEU A 214 8.80 -7.49 -19.19
CA LEU A 214 9.48 -8.79 -19.18
C LEU A 214 8.50 -9.99 -19.28
N LEU A 215 7.22 -9.77 -19.04
CA LEU A 215 6.18 -10.81 -19.01
C LEU A 215 5.41 -10.93 -20.34
N THR A 216 5.53 -9.94 -21.21
CA THR A 216 4.89 -9.92 -22.54
C THR A 216 5.90 -10.35 -23.60
N TRP A 217 6.18 -11.65 -23.70
CA TRP A 217 6.89 -12.31 -24.81
C TRP A 217 5.97 -13.31 -25.47
#